data_fbd66f188280edd097191877bea1f910
#
_entry.id   fbd66f188280edd097191877bea1f910
#
_cell.length_a   1.000
_cell.length_b   1.000
_cell.length_c   1.000
_cell.angle_alpha   90.00
_cell.angle_beta   90.00
_cell.angle_gamma   90.00
#
_symmetry.space_group_name_H-M   'P 1'
#
loop_
_entity.id
_entity.type
_entity.pdbx_description
1 polymer ?
#
loop_
_entity_poly.entity_id
_entity_poly.type
_entity_poly.pdbx_seq_one_letter_code
_entity_poly.pdbx_strand_id
1 'polypeptide(L)'
;MKNTGFYTIKNPLTEYRTEGFPQQEQPYPGLQKKMDPVPDCGETSYFGSGRLKDRKALVTGGDSGIGRAAAIAYAREGADVAIAYLPEEEEDAQEVKAYIEKEGKKAVLLPGDLRNEEYATQMVKKAHAELGGLDILALVAGQQVATKSVDEISTKQLQSVFGVNVFSLFWVVKAALPLLPEGASIITTTSIQAYEPSRHLLDYASTKGAIKAFTQALAEQLAPKGVRVNSVAPGPIWTALQVSGGQFKEALPKFGQKTPYKRAGQPVELSGLYVFLASQESSYITAEIFGVTGGDHT
;
A
#
# COMPACT_ATOMS: atom_id res chain seq x y z
N MET A 1 -2.43 5.61 -30.72
CA MET A 1 -1.11 4.95 -30.68
C MET A 1 -1.12 4.00 -29.49
N LYS A 2 -0.87 2.69 -29.70
CA LYS A 2 -0.68 1.76 -28.58
C LYS A 2 0.57 2.20 -27.82
N ASN A 3 0.41 2.62 -26.57
CA ASN A 3 1.55 3.02 -25.74
C ASN A 3 2.32 1.75 -25.36
N THR A 4 3.38 1.46 -26.08
CA THR A 4 4.19 0.25 -25.90
C THR A 4 5.20 0.38 -24.77
N GLY A 5 5.26 1.54 -24.10
CA GLY A 5 6.28 1.86 -23.10
C GLY A 5 6.35 0.90 -21.90
N PHE A 6 5.20 0.41 -21.43
CA PHE A 6 5.13 -0.54 -20.30
C PHE A 6 5.73 -1.92 -20.62
N TYR A 7 5.63 -2.36 -21.88
CA TYR A 7 6.16 -3.65 -22.32
C TYR A 7 7.54 -3.57 -23.00
N THR A 8 8.12 -2.38 -23.06
CA THR A 8 9.47 -2.19 -23.61
C THR A 8 10.50 -2.54 -22.55
N ILE A 9 11.50 -3.35 -22.93
CA ILE A 9 12.62 -3.65 -22.03
C ILE A 9 13.37 -2.37 -21.71
N LYS A 10 13.46 -2.07 -20.40
CA LYS A 10 14.21 -0.94 -19.87
C LYS A 10 15.26 -1.44 -18.88
N ASN A 11 16.30 -0.67 -18.70
CA ASN A 11 17.30 -0.97 -17.67
C ASN A 11 16.75 -0.56 -16.29
N PRO A 12 16.52 -1.49 -15.36
CA PRO A 12 15.95 -1.18 -14.05
C PRO A 12 16.83 -0.25 -13.21
N LEU A 13 18.12 -0.17 -13.49
CA LEU A 13 19.04 0.73 -12.78
C LEU A 13 18.83 2.21 -13.14
N THR A 14 18.33 2.50 -14.34
CA THR A 14 18.24 3.87 -14.89
C THR A 14 16.84 4.27 -15.31
N GLU A 15 15.84 3.43 -15.09
CA GLU A 15 14.45 3.72 -15.44
C GLU A 15 13.90 4.91 -14.63
N TYR A 16 14.32 5.01 -13.38
CA TYR A 16 13.94 6.08 -12.47
C TYR A 16 15.17 6.78 -11.88
N ARG A 17 14.93 7.84 -11.13
CA ARG A 17 15.96 8.67 -10.50
C ARG A 17 16.91 7.84 -9.63
N THR A 18 18.21 7.95 -9.90
CA THR A 18 19.30 7.32 -9.15
C THR A 18 19.98 8.28 -8.17
N GLU A 19 19.85 9.57 -8.43
CA GLU A 19 20.24 10.62 -7.49
C GLU A 19 19.31 10.64 -6.29
N GLY A 20 19.79 11.03 -5.14
CA GLY A 20 18.95 11.15 -3.94
C GLY A 20 17.87 12.23 -4.10
N PHE A 21 17.04 12.35 -3.09
CA PHE A 21 15.92 13.30 -3.08
C PHE A 21 16.29 14.58 -2.33
N PRO A 22 15.70 15.74 -2.70
CA PRO A 22 15.91 16.97 -1.95
C PRO A 22 15.41 16.80 -0.51
N GLN A 23 16.04 17.52 0.41
CA GLN A 23 15.55 17.60 1.78
C GLN A 23 14.21 18.34 1.79
N GLN A 24 13.20 17.68 2.31
CA GLN A 24 11.85 18.20 2.44
C GLN A 24 11.15 17.58 3.63
N GLU A 25 10.12 18.22 4.12
CA GLU A 25 9.35 17.76 5.27
C GLU A 25 7.91 18.24 5.15
N GLN A 26 6.97 17.40 5.50
CA GLN A 26 5.56 17.73 5.59
C GLN A 26 5.00 17.29 6.95
N PRO A 27 3.98 17.96 7.47
CA PRO A 27 3.25 17.42 8.63
C PRO A 27 2.55 16.10 8.25
N TYR A 28 2.43 15.18 9.23
CA TYR A 28 1.62 13.97 9.04
C TYR A 28 0.15 14.35 8.74
N PRO A 29 -0.51 13.69 7.78
CA PRO A 29 -0.07 12.49 7.06
C PRO A 29 0.83 12.74 5.84
N GLY A 30 0.94 13.96 5.37
CA GLY A 30 1.64 14.35 4.14
C GLY A 30 0.74 14.25 2.91
N LEU A 31 0.97 15.14 1.93
CA LEU A 31 0.26 15.14 0.66
C LEU A 31 1.22 14.79 -0.48
N GLN A 32 0.87 13.79 -1.27
CA GLN A 32 1.70 13.34 -2.39
C GLN A 32 1.94 14.46 -3.40
N LYS A 33 0.93 15.23 -3.73
CA LYS A 33 1.04 16.35 -4.68
C LYS A 33 2.04 17.44 -4.27
N LYS A 34 2.41 17.51 -2.97
CA LYS A 34 3.41 18.47 -2.45
C LYS A 34 4.81 17.89 -2.39
N MET A 35 5.03 16.66 -2.82
CA MET A 35 6.35 16.04 -2.86
C MET A 35 7.18 16.58 -4.03
N ASP A 36 8.49 16.67 -3.83
CA ASP A 36 9.47 17.00 -4.86
C ASP A 36 10.58 15.93 -4.89
N PRO A 37 10.70 15.16 -5.99
CA PRO A 37 9.73 15.01 -7.08
C PRO A 37 8.46 14.28 -6.62
N VAL A 38 7.35 14.51 -7.31
CA VAL A 38 6.14 13.70 -7.14
C VAL A 38 6.43 12.28 -7.60
N PRO A 39 6.06 11.23 -6.82
CA PRO A 39 6.29 9.85 -7.22
C PRO A 39 5.41 9.40 -8.40
N ASP A 40 5.90 8.44 -9.17
CA ASP A 40 5.10 7.77 -10.20
C ASP A 40 4.25 6.66 -9.55
N CYS A 41 2.92 6.86 -9.56
CA CYS A 41 1.95 5.88 -9.10
C CYS A 41 1.21 5.18 -10.24
N GLY A 42 1.70 5.31 -11.47
CA GLY A 42 1.11 4.67 -12.64
C GLY A 42 0.13 5.52 -13.41
N GLU A 43 -0.01 6.83 -13.09
CA GLU A 43 -0.98 7.73 -13.73
C GLU A 43 -0.86 7.77 -15.26
N THR A 44 0.36 7.59 -15.77
CA THR A 44 0.64 7.53 -17.21
C THR A 44 1.48 6.32 -17.62
N SER A 45 2.07 5.61 -16.65
CA SER A 45 3.07 4.56 -16.85
C SER A 45 2.51 3.14 -16.71
N TYR A 46 1.37 2.93 -16.04
CA TYR A 46 0.70 1.64 -15.92
C TYR A 46 -0.39 1.47 -16.99
N PHE A 47 -0.46 0.30 -17.62
CA PHE A 47 -1.49 -0.05 -18.61
C PHE A 47 -2.13 -1.38 -18.23
N GLY A 48 -3.47 -1.38 -18.09
CA GLY A 48 -4.23 -2.57 -17.73
C GLY A 48 -4.44 -3.53 -18.92
N SER A 49 -4.71 -4.79 -18.58
CA SER A 49 -5.02 -5.87 -19.52
C SER A 49 -6.32 -6.61 -19.18
N GLY A 50 -7.07 -6.13 -18.18
CA GLY A 50 -8.38 -6.66 -17.81
C GLY A 50 -8.32 -7.84 -16.82
N ARG A 51 -7.23 -8.01 -16.08
CA ARG A 51 -7.03 -9.11 -15.12
C ARG A 51 -7.96 -9.10 -13.92
N LEU A 52 -8.58 -7.94 -13.61
CA LEU A 52 -9.49 -7.76 -12.49
C LEU A 52 -10.90 -7.33 -12.96
N LYS A 53 -11.27 -7.73 -14.18
CA LYS A 53 -12.56 -7.38 -14.75
C LYS A 53 -13.70 -7.72 -13.78
N ASP A 54 -14.57 -6.71 -13.53
CA ASP A 54 -15.77 -6.78 -12.69
C ASP A 54 -15.51 -7.08 -11.19
N ARG A 55 -14.24 -7.06 -10.73
CA ARG A 55 -13.89 -7.21 -9.31
C ARG A 55 -14.20 -5.93 -8.52
N LYS A 56 -14.33 -6.10 -7.20
CA LYS A 56 -14.64 -5.05 -6.24
C LYS A 56 -13.51 -4.98 -5.21
N ALA A 57 -12.78 -3.87 -5.17
CA ALA A 57 -11.59 -3.72 -4.32
C ALA A 57 -11.75 -2.62 -3.27
N LEU A 58 -11.30 -2.89 -2.06
CA LEU A 58 -11.07 -1.89 -1.02
C LEU A 58 -9.56 -1.73 -0.81
N VAL A 59 -9.07 -0.51 -0.93
CA VAL A 59 -7.66 -0.14 -0.71
C VAL A 59 -7.57 0.83 0.46
N THR A 60 -6.91 0.45 1.54
CA THR A 60 -6.61 1.39 2.65
C THR A 60 -5.35 2.19 2.35
N GLY A 61 -5.34 3.50 2.64
CA GLY A 61 -4.26 4.40 2.21
C GLY A 61 -4.20 4.52 0.69
N GLY A 62 -5.37 4.56 0.04
CA GLY A 62 -5.49 4.53 -1.42
C GLY A 62 -5.30 5.89 -2.10
N ASP A 63 -5.13 6.96 -1.36
CA ASP A 63 -4.94 8.33 -1.81
C ASP A 63 -3.53 8.62 -2.32
N SER A 64 -2.53 7.97 -1.74
CA SER A 64 -1.12 8.28 -2.00
C SER A 64 -0.24 7.02 -2.09
N GLY A 65 0.98 7.19 -2.60
CA GLY A 65 2.05 6.20 -2.64
C GLY A 65 1.60 4.84 -3.20
N ILE A 66 1.94 3.78 -2.48
CA ILE A 66 1.71 2.40 -2.91
C ILE A 66 0.19 2.11 -3.03
N GLY A 67 -0.63 2.62 -2.11
CA GLY A 67 -2.07 2.44 -2.16
C GLY A 67 -2.71 3.12 -3.38
N ARG A 68 -2.30 4.36 -3.69
CA ARG A 68 -2.70 5.06 -4.92
C ARG A 68 -2.33 4.26 -6.17
N ALA A 69 -1.10 3.74 -6.21
CA ALA A 69 -0.63 2.95 -7.35
C ALA A 69 -1.43 1.64 -7.51
N ALA A 70 -1.77 0.97 -6.41
CA ALA A 70 -2.62 -0.21 -6.42
C ALA A 70 -4.05 0.13 -6.89
N ALA A 71 -4.65 1.22 -6.37
CA ALA A 71 -6.00 1.66 -6.73
C ALA A 71 -6.13 2.01 -8.22
N ILE A 72 -5.17 2.77 -8.76
CA ILE A 72 -5.13 3.12 -10.19
C ILE A 72 -4.96 1.87 -11.05
N ALA A 73 -4.04 0.97 -10.66
CA ALA A 73 -3.82 -0.28 -11.40
C ALA A 73 -5.07 -1.17 -11.37
N TYR A 74 -5.73 -1.32 -10.23
CA TYR A 74 -6.95 -2.12 -10.12
C TYR A 74 -8.07 -1.58 -11.04
N ALA A 75 -8.27 -0.27 -11.08
CA ALA A 75 -9.24 0.34 -11.99
C ALA A 75 -8.91 0.06 -13.45
N ARG A 76 -7.65 0.19 -13.86
CA ARG A 76 -7.19 -0.10 -15.22
C ARG A 76 -7.30 -1.58 -15.59
N GLU A 77 -7.19 -2.46 -14.61
CA GLU A 77 -7.43 -3.90 -14.78
C GLU A 77 -8.92 -4.26 -14.76
N GLY A 78 -9.81 -3.30 -14.56
CA GLY A 78 -11.26 -3.47 -14.70
C GLY A 78 -12.02 -3.63 -13.38
N ALA A 79 -11.42 -3.33 -12.23
CA ALA A 79 -12.11 -3.35 -10.93
C ALA A 79 -12.78 -2.02 -10.59
N ASP A 80 -13.90 -2.06 -9.85
CA ASP A 80 -14.40 -0.91 -9.11
C ASP A 80 -13.64 -0.81 -7.79
N VAL A 81 -13.32 0.41 -7.35
CA VAL A 81 -12.38 0.61 -6.24
C VAL A 81 -12.94 1.57 -5.19
N ALA A 82 -12.94 1.14 -3.93
CA ALA A 82 -13.10 2.01 -2.77
C ALA A 82 -11.71 2.31 -2.18
N ILE A 83 -11.46 3.56 -1.81
CA ILE A 83 -10.23 3.98 -1.15
C ILE A 83 -10.53 4.59 0.21
N ALA A 84 -9.82 4.15 1.26
CA ALA A 84 -9.86 4.73 2.59
C ALA A 84 -8.62 5.58 2.82
N TYR A 85 -8.79 6.76 3.42
CA TYR A 85 -7.75 7.77 3.61
C TYR A 85 -8.12 8.69 4.77
N LEU A 86 -7.15 9.47 5.30
CA LEU A 86 -7.44 10.48 6.31
C LEU A 86 -8.10 11.71 5.68
N PRO A 87 -9.05 12.39 6.37
CA PRO A 87 -9.74 13.56 5.82
C PRO A 87 -8.79 14.67 5.33
N GLU A 88 -7.61 14.77 5.91
CA GLU A 88 -6.56 15.73 5.53
C GLU A 88 -5.96 15.44 4.15
N GLU A 89 -6.15 14.23 3.62
CA GLU A 89 -5.64 13.76 2.31
C GLU A 89 -6.70 13.84 1.20
N GLU A 90 -7.83 14.51 1.44
CA GLU A 90 -8.97 14.63 0.52
C GLU A 90 -8.58 15.06 -0.89
N GLU A 91 -7.63 15.99 -1.02
CA GLU A 91 -7.19 16.50 -2.32
C GLU A 91 -6.52 15.39 -3.16
N ASP A 92 -5.64 14.59 -2.56
CA ASP A 92 -4.99 13.46 -3.23
C ASP A 92 -6.01 12.34 -3.55
N ALA A 93 -6.97 12.09 -2.65
CA ALA A 93 -8.03 11.11 -2.84
C ALA A 93 -8.97 11.48 -4.02
N GLN A 94 -9.31 12.75 -4.18
CA GLN A 94 -10.11 13.22 -5.32
C GLN A 94 -9.39 13.04 -6.66
N GLU A 95 -8.07 13.21 -6.70
CA GLU A 95 -7.28 12.90 -7.88
C GLU A 95 -7.34 11.40 -8.23
N VAL A 96 -7.18 10.51 -7.23
CA VAL A 96 -7.29 9.06 -7.46
C VAL A 96 -8.68 8.69 -7.96
N LYS A 97 -9.73 9.27 -7.37
CA LYS A 97 -11.10 9.08 -7.85
C LYS A 97 -11.23 9.43 -9.33
N ALA A 98 -10.69 10.58 -9.75
CA ALA A 98 -10.73 11.00 -11.14
C ALA A 98 -10.02 10.01 -12.09
N TYR A 99 -8.89 9.41 -11.66
CA TYR A 99 -8.22 8.36 -12.43
C TYR A 99 -9.07 7.09 -12.55
N ILE A 100 -9.71 6.64 -11.46
CA ILE A 100 -10.57 5.46 -11.45
C ILE A 100 -11.78 5.69 -12.39
N GLU A 101 -12.46 6.84 -12.25
CA GLU A 101 -13.63 7.18 -13.05
C GLU A 101 -13.30 7.35 -14.55
N LYS A 102 -12.10 7.82 -14.87
CA LYS A 102 -11.62 7.92 -16.27
C LYS A 102 -11.52 6.56 -16.95
N GLU A 103 -11.28 5.48 -16.20
CA GLU A 103 -11.30 4.10 -16.72
C GLU A 103 -12.73 3.52 -16.82
N GLY A 104 -13.76 4.34 -16.57
CA GLY A 104 -15.16 3.91 -16.57
C GLY A 104 -15.53 3.04 -15.37
N LYS A 105 -14.76 3.11 -14.29
CA LYS A 105 -14.95 2.32 -13.09
C LYS A 105 -15.52 3.16 -11.95
N LYS A 106 -16.22 2.50 -11.02
CA LYS A 106 -16.77 3.15 -9.85
C LYS A 106 -15.67 3.43 -8.84
N ALA A 107 -15.62 4.68 -8.35
CA ALA A 107 -14.77 5.09 -7.24
C ALA A 107 -15.62 5.41 -6.01
N VAL A 108 -15.23 4.88 -4.84
CA VAL A 108 -15.87 5.17 -3.55
C VAL A 108 -14.84 5.78 -2.62
N LEU A 109 -15.11 6.97 -2.11
CA LEU A 109 -14.24 7.67 -1.16
C LEU A 109 -14.71 7.44 0.27
N LEU A 110 -13.78 7.03 1.15
CA LEU A 110 -14.03 6.64 2.52
C LEU A 110 -13.07 7.40 3.46
N PRO A 111 -13.32 8.70 3.70
CA PRO A 111 -12.50 9.49 4.62
C PRO A 111 -12.71 9.05 6.07
N GLY A 112 -11.61 8.91 6.83
CA GLY A 112 -11.64 8.65 8.28
C GLY A 112 -10.37 7.98 8.80
N ASP A 113 -10.31 7.82 10.10
CA ASP A 113 -9.12 7.35 10.82
C ASP A 113 -9.24 5.87 11.16
N LEU A 114 -8.35 5.05 10.60
CA LEU A 114 -8.27 3.62 10.85
C LEU A 114 -7.90 3.24 12.29
N ARG A 115 -7.44 4.17 13.11
CA ARG A 115 -7.22 3.98 14.56
C ARG A 115 -8.54 3.89 15.34
N ASN A 116 -9.65 4.25 14.71
CA ASN A 116 -10.99 4.12 15.27
C ASN A 116 -11.62 2.80 14.77
N GLU A 117 -11.86 1.84 15.68
CA GLU A 117 -12.46 0.54 15.37
C GLU A 117 -13.85 0.66 14.74
N GLU A 118 -14.67 1.59 15.23
CA GLU A 118 -16.02 1.81 14.70
C GLU A 118 -15.95 2.28 13.24
N TYR A 119 -15.09 3.28 12.96
CA TYR A 119 -14.87 3.74 11.59
C TYR A 119 -14.36 2.60 10.70
N ALA A 120 -13.32 1.87 11.11
CA ALA A 120 -12.75 0.78 10.33
C ALA A 120 -13.81 -0.29 9.98
N THR A 121 -14.70 -0.60 10.92
CA THR A 121 -15.80 -1.54 10.72
C THR A 121 -16.87 -1.00 9.76
N GLN A 122 -17.30 0.26 9.94
CA GLN A 122 -18.32 0.89 9.11
C GLN A 122 -17.82 1.13 7.68
N MET A 123 -16.54 1.50 7.54
CA MET A 123 -15.87 1.69 6.25
C MET A 123 -15.99 0.45 5.36
N VAL A 124 -15.71 -0.75 5.90
CA VAL A 124 -15.82 -2.01 5.15
C VAL A 124 -17.26 -2.27 4.69
N LYS A 125 -18.23 -2.08 5.58
CA LYS A 125 -19.65 -2.26 5.26
C LYS A 125 -20.09 -1.28 4.17
N LYS A 126 -19.66 -0.03 4.27
CA LYS A 126 -19.95 1.00 3.28
C LYS A 126 -19.31 0.68 1.94
N ALA A 127 -18.03 0.27 1.90
CA ALA A 127 -17.36 -0.17 0.69
C ALA A 127 -18.14 -1.30 0.00
N HIS A 128 -18.48 -2.36 0.73
CA HIS A 128 -19.25 -3.48 0.19
C HIS A 128 -20.63 -3.04 -0.36
N ALA A 129 -21.36 -2.24 0.38
CA ALA A 129 -22.70 -1.79 -0.03
C ALA A 129 -22.64 -0.91 -1.28
N GLU A 130 -21.69 0.04 -1.32
CA GLU A 130 -21.59 0.95 -2.45
C GLU A 130 -20.99 0.28 -3.71
N LEU A 131 -20.02 -0.61 -3.56
CA LEU A 131 -19.45 -1.35 -4.71
C LEU A 131 -20.39 -2.48 -5.20
N GLY A 132 -21.34 -2.91 -4.37
CA GLY A 132 -22.20 -4.06 -4.65
C GLY A 132 -21.49 -5.41 -4.49
N GLY A 133 -20.46 -5.46 -3.62
CA GLY A 133 -19.64 -6.64 -3.32
C GLY A 133 -18.26 -6.26 -2.84
N LEU A 134 -17.44 -7.26 -2.46
CA LEU A 134 -16.06 -7.06 -2.06
C LEU A 134 -15.25 -8.34 -2.31
N ASP A 135 -14.32 -8.29 -3.25
CA ASP A 135 -13.49 -9.45 -3.67
C ASP A 135 -12.04 -9.30 -3.23
N ILE A 136 -11.59 -8.05 -3.08
CA ILE A 136 -10.17 -7.73 -2.86
C ILE A 136 -10.05 -6.75 -1.69
N LEU A 137 -9.22 -7.11 -0.71
CA LEU A 137 -8.76 -6.20 0.33
C LEU A 137 -7.26 -5.94 0.14
N ALA A 138 -6.89 -4.71 -0.22
CA ALA A 138 -5.49 -4.27 -0.22
C ALA A 138 -5.26 -3.36 1.01
N LEU A 139 -4.62 -3.91 2.03
CA LEU A 139 -4.38 -3.26 3.32
C LEU A 139 -3.00 -2.61 3.28
N VAL A 140 -2.95 -1.37 2.76
CA VAL A 140 -1.71 -0.65 2.46
C VAL A 140 -1.43 0.47 3.46
N ALA A 141 -2.46 1.05 4.07
CA ALA A 141 -2.31 2.14 5.04
C ALA A 141 -1.23 1.83 6.09
N GLY A 142 -0.40 2.83 6.38
CA GLY A 142 0.65 2.69 7.37
C GLY A 142 1.14 4.02 7.89
N GLN A 143 1.64 4.01 9.12
CA GLN A 143 2.32 5.12 9.75
C GLN A 143 3.75 4.72 10.12
N GLN A 144 4.70 5.59 9.85
CA GLN A 144 6.12 5.43 10.16
C GLN A 144 6.64 6.71 10.79
N VAL A 145 7.35 6.58 11.89
CA VAL A 145 7.97 7.72 12.58
C VAL A 145 9.43 7.40 12.88
N ALA A 146 10.35 8.19 12.34
CA ALA A 146 11.77 8.02 12.62
C ALA A 146 12.13 8.62 13.99
N THR A 147 12.81 7.83 14.84
CA THR A 147 13.30 8.24 16.16
C THR A 147 14.77 7.85 16.35
N LYS A 148 15.50 8.59 17.17
CA LYS A 148 16.92 8.31 17.40
C LYS A 148 17.13 7.17 18.38
N SER A 149 16.27 7.06 19.38
CA SER A 149 16.38 6.06 20.44
C SER A 149 15.00 5.68 21.00
N VAL A 150 14.95 4.57 21.75
CA VAL A 150 13.71 4.01 22.31
C VAL A 150 13.04 4.94 23.34
N ASP A 151 13.82 5.70 24.07
CA ASP A 151 13.34 6.65 25.09
C ASP A 151 12.65 7.89 24.49
N GLU A 152 12.86 8.16 23.20
CA GLU A 152 12.13 9.19 22.45
C GLU A 152 10.74 8.73 22.00
N ILE A 153 10.47 7.40 21.99
CA ILE A 153 9.18 6.86 21.54
C ILE A 153 8.13 7.07 22.62
N SER A 154 7.25 8.05 22.42
CA SER A 154 6.15 8.27 23.34
C SER A 154 5.09 7.19 23.27
N THR A 155 4.34 6.97 24.37
CA THR A 155 3.19 6.07 24.37
C THR A 155 2.16 6.45 23.30
N LYS A 156 1.96 7.76 23.07
CA LYS A 156 1.05 8.25 22.02
C LYS A 156 1.51 7.83 20.62
N GLN A 157 2.81 7.96 20.32
CA GLN A 157 3.39 7.50 19.05
C GLN A 157 3.23 5.99 18.89
N LEU A 158 3.60 5.22 19.92
CA LEU A 158 3.49 3.76 19.89
C LEU A 158 2.05 3.31 19.64
N GLN A 159 1.08 3.87 20.36
CA GLN A 159 -0.34 3.56 20.16
C GLN A 159 -0.82 3.96 18.77
N SER A 160 -0.36 5.10 18.23
CA SER A 160 -0.72 5.56 16.89
C SER A 160 -0.18 4.62 15.81
N VAL A 161 1.11 4.29 15.86
CA VAL A 161 1.77 3.41 14.87
C VAL A 161 1.17 2.01 14.89
N PHE A 162 0.97 1.41 16.09
CA PHE A 162 0.30 0.11 16.21
C PHE A 162 -1.17 0.17 15.83
N GLY A 163 -1.87 1.25 16.16
CA GLY A 163 -3.27 1.47 15.80
C GLY A 163 -3.49 1.41 14.29
N VAL A 164 -2.70 2.17 13.53
CA VAL A 164 -2.80 2.18 12.06
C VAL A 164 -2.29 0.87 11.46
N ASN A 165 -1.09 0.41 11.86
CA ASN A 165 -0.40 -0.65 11.15
C ASN A 165 -0.88 -2.06 11.52
N VAL A 166 -1.37 -2.26 12.75
CA VAL A 166 -1.70 -3.60 13.28
C VAL A 166 -3.15 -3.72 13.67
N PHE A 167 -3.65 -2.87 14.59
CA PHE A 167 -4.99 -3.05 15.14
C PHE A 167 -6.06 -2.90 14.05
N SER A 168 -5.89 -1.93 13.15
CA SER A 168 -6.78 -1.72 12.00
C SER A 168 -6.95 -2.98 11.14
N LEU A 169 -5.88 -3.77 10.94
CA LEU A 169 -5.94 -5.00 10.16
C LEU A 169 -6.95 -6.00 10.75
N PHE A 170 -6.92 -6.18 12.08
CA PHE A 170 -7.86 -7.06 12.75
C PHE A 170 -9.30 -6.57 12.60
N TRP A 171 -9.55 -5.28 12.77
CA TRP A 171 -10.89 -4.71 12.66
C TRP A 171 -11.44 -4.78 11.25
N VAL A 172 -10.63 -4.39 10.26
CA VAL A 172 -11.02 -4.43 8.85
C VAL A 172 -11.29 -5.86 8.40
N VAL A 173 -10.37 -6.79 8.67
CA VAL A 173 -10.55 -8.20 8.27
C VAL A 173 -11.76 -8.82 8.96
N LYS A 174 -11.91 -8.62 10.28
CA LYS A 174 -13.06 -9.13 11.04
C LYS A 174 -14.40 -8.63 10.46
N ALA A 175 -14.46 -7.36 10.06
CA ALA A 175 -15.65 -6.79 9.44
C ALA A 175 -15.90 -7.32 8.01
N ALA A 176 -14.83 -7.63 7.29
CA ALA A 176 -14.90 -8.10 5.90
C ALA A 176 -15.25 -9.60 5.79
N LEU A 177 -14.82 -10.44 6.73
CA LEU A 177 -14.97 -11.90 6.66
C LEU A 177 -16.38 -12.39 6.29
N PRO A 178 -17.50 -11.86 6.84
CA PRO A 178 -18.83 -12.30 6.45
C PRO A 178 -19.28 -11.80 5.07
N LEU A 179 -18.52 -10.91 4.43
CA LEU A 179 -18.84 -10.25 3.17
C LEU A 179 -18.00 -10.75 2.01
N LEU A 180 -16.88 -11.44 2.31
CA LEU A 180 -15.95 -11.94 1.29
C LEU A 180 -16.45 -13.26 0.69
N PRO A 181 -16.55 -13.36 -0.65
CA PRO A 181 -16.88 -14.62 -1.31
C PRO A 181 -15.69 -15.59 -1.33
N GLU A 182 -15.96 -16.86 -1.65
CA GLU A 182 -14.92 -17.80 -2.05
C GLU A 182 -14.15 -17.25 -3.25
N GLY A 183 -12.84 -17.40 -3.26
CA GLY A 183 -11.94 -16.82 -4.27
C GLY A 183 -11.50 -15.38 -3.98
N ALA A 184 -11.94 -14.76 -2.89
CA ALA A 184 -11.46 -13.44 -2.48
C ALA A 184 -9.97 -13.43 -2.15
N SER A 185 -9.35 -12.25 -2.24
CA SER A 185 -7.94 -12.03 -1.95
C SER A 185 -7.73 -10.92 -0.93
N ILE A 186 -6.99 -11.20 0.13
CA ILE A 186 -6.52 -10.23 1.11
C ILE A 186 -5.02 -10.04 0.89
N ILE A 187 -4.60 -8.80 0.70
CA ILE A 187 -3.20 -8.43 0.46
C ILE A 187 -2.80 -7.43 1.53
N THR A 188 -1.93 -7.85 2.43
CA THR A 188 -1.35 -6.96 3.46
C THR A 188 -0.06 -6.32 2.94
N THR A 189 0.40 -5.29 3.65
CA THR A 189 1.65 -4.60 3.31
C THR A 189 2.58 -4.60 4.51
N THR A 190 3.51 -5.56 4.53
CA THR A 190 4.62 -5.57 5.48
C THR A 190 5.75 -4.63 5.02
N SER A 191 7.00 -4.98 5.17
CA SER A 191 8.17 -4.21 4.74
C SER A 191 9.42 -5.06 4.82
N ILE A 192 10.48 -4.65 4.12
CA ILE A 192 11.85 -5.12 4.38
C ILE A 192 12.23 -4.95 5.86
N GLN A 193 11.62 -3.98 6.56
CA GLN A 193 11.84 -3.74 7.98
C GLN A 193 11.36 -4.89 8.89
N ALA A 194 10.59 -5.84 8.39
CA ALA A 194 10.24 -7.07 9.11
C ALA A 194 11.38 -8.11 9.11
N TYR A 195 12.40 -7.91 8.28
CA TYR A 195 13.55 -8.81 8.08
C TYR A 195 14.87 -8.13 8.46
N GLU A 196 15.04 -6.88 8.06
CA GLU A 196 16.19 -6.03 8.34
C GLU A 196 15.77 -4.75 9.07
N PRO A 197 15.46 -4.81 10.37
CA PRO A 197 14.94 -3.67 11.12
C PRO A 197 15.96 -2.55 11.26
N SER A 198 15.59 -1.33 10.82
CA SER A 198 16.40 -0.14 11.05
C SER A 198 16.30 0.33 12.50
N ARG A 199 17.43 0.67 13.11
CA ARG A 199 17.48 1.20 14.48
C ARG A 199 16.64 2.47 14.69
N HIS A 200 16.34 3.20 13.62
CA HIS A 200 15.56 4.44 13.68
C HIS A 200 14.06 4.24 13.51
N LEU A 201 13.62 3.00 13.27
CA LEU A 201 12.23 2.64 12.96
C LEU A 201 11.72 1.53 13.87
N LEU A 202 12.09 1.57 15.16
CA LEU A 202 11.89 0.46 16.10
C LEU A 202 10.41 0.03 16.23
N ASP A 203 9.52 0.99 16.47
CA ASP A 203 8.07 0.75 16.58
C ASP A 203 7.47 0.32 15.23
N TYR A 204 7.84 1.01 14.16
CA TYR A 204 7.41 0.66 12.81
C TYR A 204 7.86 -0.75 12.40
N ALA A 205 9.13 -1.09 12.56
CA ALA A 205 9.67 -2.41 12.24
C ALA A 205 8.96 -3.51 13.04
N SER A 206 8.68 -3.25 14.33
CA SER A 206 7.89 -4.16 15.17
C SER A 206 6.50 -4.41 14.61
N THR A 207 5.81 -3.37 14.10
CA THR A 207 4.50 -3.55 13.45
C THR A 207 4.62 -4.35 12.16
N LYS A 208 5.70 -4.18 11.39
CA LYS A 208 5.88 -4.91 10.13
C LYS A 208 6.19 -6.40 10.35
N GLY A 209 6.90 -6.74 11.43
CA GLY A 209 7.02 -8.12 11.91
C GLY A 209 5.67 -8.71 12.34
N ALA A 210 4.84 -7.93 13.04
CA ALA A 210 3.49 -8.35 13.41
C ALA A 210 2.59 -8.61 12.19
N ILE A 211 2.65 -7.76 11.13
CA ILE A 211 1.91 -7.95 9.88
C ILE A 211 2.32 -9.25 9.18
N LYS A 212 3.62 -9.57 9.16
CA LYS A 212 4.13 -10.85 8.62
C LYS A 212 3.45 -12.04 9.30
N ALA A 213 3.50 -12.10 10.64
CA ALA A 213 2.89 -13.17 11.41
C ALA A 213 1.36 -13.21 11.23
N PHE A 214 0.70 -12.05 11.24
CA PHE A 214 -0.74 -11.93 10.98
C PHE A 214 -1.12 -12.52 9.64
N THR A 215 -0.38 -12.20 8.57
CA THR A 215 -0.65 -12.69 7.21
C THR A 215 -0.61 -14.21 7.14
N GLN A 216 0.45 -14.81 7.67
CA GLN A 216 0.65 -16.25 7.62
C GLN A 216 -0.41 -17.00 8.42
N ALA A 217 -0.67 -16.58 9.65
CA ALA A 217 -1.68 -17.20 10.50
C ALA A 217 -3.11 -17.03 9.93
N LEU A 218 -3.43 -15.85 9.39
CA LEU A 218 -4.74 -15.60 8.78
C LEU A 218 -4.95 -16.44 7.51
N ALA A 219 -3.89 -16.64 6.72
CA ALA A 219 -3.95 -17.47 5.53
C ALA A 219 -4.35 -18.91 5.85
N GLU A 220 -3.78 -19.51 6.91
CA GLU A 220 -4.16 -20.85 7.36
C GLU A 220 -5.62 -20.94 7.80
N GLN A 221 -6.11 -19.90 8.50
CA GLN A 221 -7.51 -19.85 8.94
C GLN A 221 -8.51 -19.71 7.78
N LEU A 222 -8.11 -19.02 6.70
CA LEU A 222 -9.02 -18.70 5.61
C LEU A 222 -8.87 -19.62 4.39
N ALA A 223 -7.81 -20.41 4.29
CA ALA A 223 -7.63 -21.38 3.22
C ALA A 223 -8.83 -22.36 3.08
N PRO A 224 -9.40 -22.91 4.18
CA PRO A 224 -10.61 -23.76 4.09
C PRO A 224 -11.85 -23.02 3.57
N LYS A 225 -11.84 -21.70 3.56
CA LYS A 225 -12.91 -20.84 3.03
C LYS A 225 -12.67 -20.39 1.59
N GLY A 226 -11.60 -20.88 0.96
CA GLY A 226 -11.21 -20.48 -0.38
C GLY A 226 -10.74 -19.03 -0.50
N VAL A 227 -10.34 -18.36 0.61
CA VAL A 227 -9.84 -16.98 0.62
C VAL A 227 -8.32 -17.01 0.74
N ARG A 228 -7.63 -16.33 -0.16
CA ARG A 228 -6.16 -16.22 -0.16
C ARG A 228 -5.71 -15.01 0.63
N VAL A 229 -4.62 -15.15 1.38
CA VAL A 229 -4.01 -14.06 2.13
C VAL A 229 -2.51 -14.04 1.87
N ASN A 230 -2.02 -12.95 1.31
CA ASN A 230 -0.60 -12.77 1.01
C ASN A 230 -0.13 -11.37 1.42
N SER A 231 1.16 -11.13 1.40
CA SER A 231 1.73 -9.84 1.74
C SER A 231 2.73 -9.34 0.71
N VAL A 232 2.77 -8.03 0.52
CA VAL A 232 3.88 -7.36 -0.16
C VAL A 232 4.84 -6.80 0.89
N ALA A 233 6.13 -6.98 0.68
CA ALA A 233 7.21 -6.43 1.51
C ALA A 233 8.00 -5.39 0.72
N PRO A 234 7.61 -4.10 0.75
CA PRO A 234 8.34 -3.05 0.08
C PRO A 234 9.72 -2.82 0.70
N GLY A 235 10.71 -2.51 -0.15
CA GLY A 235 11.94 -1.86 0.24
C GLY A 235 11.77 -0.34 0.36
N PRO A 236 12.81 0.45 0.08
CA PRO A 236 12.74 1.91 0.09
C PRO A 236 11.97 2.43 -1.13
N ILE A 237 10.69 2.72 -0.96
CA ILE A 237 9.81 3.29 -1.99
C ILE A 237 9.57 4.77 -1.70
N TRP A 238 9.69 5.62 -2.74
CA TRP A 238 9.48 7.05 -2.63
C TRP A 238 7.99 7.38 -2.52
N THR A 239 7.54 7.80 -1.34
CA THR A 239 6.13 8.07 -1.00
C THR A 239 5.99 9.19 0.01
N ALA A 240 4.79 9.76 0.18
CA ALA A 240 4.48 10.77 1.18
C ALA A 240 4.86 10.33 2.61
N LEU A 241 4.79 9.04 2.90
CA LEU A 241 5.23 8.46 4.18
C LEU A 241 6.67 8.85 4.55
N GLN A 242 7.56 8.96 3.57
CA GLN A 242 8.98 9.26 3.83
C GLN A 242 9.21 10.70 4.27
N VAL A 243 8.44 11.64 3.73
CA VAL A 243 8.59 13.07 3.96
C VAL A 243 7.70 13.59 5.11
N SER A 244 6.78 12.78 5.61
CA SER A 244 5.87 13.12 6.72
C SER A 244 6.29 12.51 8.07
N GLY A 245 7.60 12.51 8.34
CA GLY A 245 8.18 11.96 9.58
C GLY A 245 8.69 10.53 9.48
N GLY A 246 8.48 9.84 8.35
CA GLY A 246 8.94 8.48 8.13
C GLY A 246 10.46 8.34 7.99
N GLN A 247 11.14 9.42 7.63
CA GLN A 247 12.59 9.51 7.58
C GLN A 247 13.04 10.85 8.17
N PHE A 248 14.26 10.90 8.71
CA PHE A 248 14.92 12.18 8.96
C PHE A 248 15.18 12.87 7.61
N LYS A 249 14.85 14.15 7.49
CA LYS A 249 15.00 14.90 6.23
C LYS A 249 16.44 14.88 5.69
N GLU A 250 17.44 14.82 6.59
CA GLU A 250 18.86 14.72 6.25
C GLU A 250 19.23 13.38 5.61
N ALA A 251 18.39 12.35 5.75
CA ALA A 251 18.61 11.03 5.14
C ALA A 251 18.05 10.95 3.71
N LEU A 252 17.12 11.82 3.32
CA LEU A 252 16.47 11.79 2.01
C LEU A 252 17.45 11.88 0.82
N PRO A 253 18.55 12.68 0.87
CA PRO A 253 19.53 12.69 -0.21
C PRO A 253 20.23 11.35 -0.48
N LYS A 254 20.12 10.39 0.44
CA LYS A 254 20.68 9.04 0.32
C LYS A 254 19.62 7.94 0.34
N PHE A 255 18.34 8.31 0.32
CA PHE A 255 17.23 7.36 0.40
C PHE A 255 17.25 6.42 -0.81
N GLY A 256 17.20 5.11 -0.56
CA GLY A 256 17.24 4.06 -1.58
C GLY A 256 18.62 3.72 -2.14
N GLN A 257 19.66 4.53 -1.89
CA GLN A 257 20.98 4.31 -2.49
C GLN A 257 21.78 3.12 -1.92
N LYS A 258 21.27 2.50 -0.84
CA LYS A 258 21.90 1.30 -0.26
C LYS A 258 21.45 0.01 -0.93
N THR A 259 20.31 0.00 -1.62
CA THR A 259 19.85 -1.18 -2.35
C THR A 259 20.85 -1.60 -3.43
N PRO A 260 20.88 -2.87 -3.86
CA PRO A 260 21.64 -3.29 -5.02
C PRO A 260 21.37 -2.46 -6.29
N TYR A 261 20.14 -2.00 -6.51
CA TYR A 261 19.79 -1.10 -7.63
C TYR A 261 20.24 0.36 -7.43
N LYS A 262 20.75 0.74 -6.25
CA LYS A 262 21.27 2.08 -5.94
C LYS A 262 20.26 3.20 -6.13
N ARG A 263 18.98 2.90 -6.03
CA ARG A 263 17.88 3.86 -6.10
C ARG A 263 16.71 3.43 -5.24
N ALA A 264 15.84 4.38 -4.92
CA ALA A 264 14.52 4.05 -4.41
C ALA A 264 13.61 3.53 -5.52
N GLY A 265 12.67 2.66 -5.16
CA GLY A 265 11.59 2.26 -6.05
C GLY A 265 10.50 3.34 -6.13
N GLN A 266 9.68 3.24 -7.17
CA GLN A 266 8.47 4.02 -7.33
C GLN A 266 7.24 3.18 -6.95
N PRO A 267 6.15 3.80 -6.47
CA PRO A 267 4.91 3.09 -6.16
C PRO A 267 4.39 2.19 -7.29
N VAL A 268 4.47 2.67 -8.53
CA VAL A 268 4.04 1.91 -9.71
C VAL A 268 4.80 0.59 -9.90
N GLU A 269 6.05 0.49 -9.44
CA GLU A 269 6.84 -0.75 -9.54
C GLU A 269 6.29 -1.89 -8.66
N LEU A 270 5.37 -1.57 -7.74
CA LEU A 270 4.65 -2.55 -6.91
C LEU A 270 3.30 -2.94 -7.52
N SER A 271 2.71 -2.10 -8.39
CA SER A 271 1.36 -2.27 -8.92
C SER A 271 1.14 -3.65 -9.55
N GLY A 272 2.09 -4.12 -10.34
CA GLY A 272 2.00 -5.41 -11.02
C GLY A 272 1.86 -6.59 -10.03
N LEU A 273 2.53 -6.51 -8.88
CA LEU A 273 2.43 -7.54 -7.84
C LEU A 273 1.08 -7.46 -7.11
N TYR A 274 0.58 -6.27 -6.77
CA TYR A 274 -0.75 -6.13 -6.18
C TYR A 274 -1.83 -6.67 -7.11
N VAL A 275 -1.75 -6.39 -8.40
CA VAL A 275 -2.67 -6.92 -9.40
C VAL A 275 -2.56 -8.45 -9.52
N PHE A 276 -1.34 -8.99 -9.57
CA PHE A 276 -1.10 -10.43 -9.62
C PHE A 276 -1.72 -11.14 -8.41
N LEU A 277 -1.48 -10.64 -7.20
CA LEU A 277 -2.02 -11.23 -5.97
C LEU A 277 -3.54 -11.09 -5.86
N ALA A 278 -4.13 -10.05 -6.44
CA ALA A 278 -5.57 -9.85 -6.50
C ALA A 278 -6.24 -10.73 -7.56
N SER A 279 -5.52 -11.16 -8.59
CA SER A 279 -6.05 -11.88 -9.75
C SER A 279 -6.13 -13.40 -9.53
N GLN A 280 -6.77 -14.10 -10.48
CA GLN A 280 -6.83 -15.55 -10.50
C GLN A 280 -5.48 -16.22 -10.84
N GLU A 281 -4.52 -15.45 -11.39
CA GLU A 281 -3.17 -15.94 -11.69
C GLU A 281 -2.43 -16.46 -10.45
N SER A 282 -2.76 -15.94 -9.27
CA SER A 282 -2.21 -16.35 -7.98
C SER A 282 -3.09 -17.36 -7.21
N SER A 283 -3.91 -18.13 -7.90
CA SER A 283 -4.92 -19.05 -7.30
C SER A 283 -4.32 -20.11 -6.36
N TYR A 284 -3.06 -20.50 -6.55
CA TYR A 284 -2.37 -21.49 -5.69
C TYR A 284 -1.34 -20.84 -4.76
N ILE A 285 -1.49 -19.51 -4.49
CA ILE A 285 -0.56 -18.73 -3.67
C ILE A 285 -1.33 -18.17 -2.48
N THR A 286 -0.97 -18.60 -1.28
CA THR A 286 -1.45 -18.07 0.01
C THR A 286 -0.38 -18.23 1.07
N ALA A 287 -0.40 -17.42 2.12
CA ALA A 287 0.60 -17.32 3.20
C ALA A 287 1.99 -16.81 2.76
N GLU A 288 2.12 -16.32 1.53
CA GLU A 288 3.40 -15.87 0.98
C GLU A 288 3.64 -14.38 1.19
N ILE A 289 4.92 -14.02 1.29
CA ILE A 289 5.38 -12.65 1.43
C ILE A 289 6.36 -12.35 0.33
N PHE A 290 6.01 -11.38 -0.52
CA PHE A 290 6.78 -11.04 -1.72
C PHE A 290 7.54 -9.75 -1.54
N GLY A 291 8.86 -9.81 -1.65
CA GLY A 291 9.74 -8.65 -1.62
C GLY A 291 9.71 -7.85 -2.94
N VAL A 292 9.58 -6.52 -2.83
CA VAL A 292 9.84 -5.56 -3.91
C VAL A 292 10.82 -4.53 -3.38
N THR A 293 12.11 -4.89 -3.37
CA THR A 293 13.12 -4.29 -2.49
C THR A 293 14.30 -3.66 -3.22
N GLY A 294 14.37 -3.82 -4.56
CA GLY A 294 15.53 -3.38 -5.33
C GLY A 294 16.77 -4.25 -5.11
N GLY A 295 16.56 -5.51 -4.65
CA GLY A 295 17.58 -6.53 -4.49
C GLY A 295 17.99 -6.85 -3.03
N ASP A 296 17.45 -6.15 -2.03
CA ASP A 296 17.60 -6.55 -0.63
C ASP A 296 16.80 -7.84 -0.37
N HIS A 297 17.24 -8.68 0.58
CA HIS A 297 16.61 -9.97 0.86
C HIS A 297 15.43 -9.83 1.84
N THR A 298 14.39 -10.65 1.63
CA THR A 298 13.24 -10.80 2.55
C THR A 298 13.12 -12.24 3.02
#